data_dd8b659d27a69b2f3cd19b10c10b175d
#
_entry.id   dd8b659d27a69b2f3cd19b10c10b175d
#
_cell.length_a   1.000
_cell.length_b   1.000
_cell.length_c   1.000
_cell.angle_alpha   90.00
_cell.angle_beta   90.00
_cell.angle_gamma   90.00
#
_symmetry.space_group_name_H-M   'P 1'
#
loop_
_entity.id
_entity.type
_entity.pdbx_description
1 polymer ?
#
loop_
_entity_poly.entity_id
_entity_poly.type
_entity_poly.pdbx_seq_one_letter_code
_entity_poly.pdbx_strand_id
1 'polypeptide(L)' 'MEQKDDKNIASGIVTESLPNALFRVDIGENKIILSYLSGKMRIHRIKVLVGDSVDVLLDPYGGKGRIIKRY' A
#
# COMPACT_ATOMS: atom_id res chain seq x y z
N MET A 1 12.48 -5.41 18.73
CA MET A 1 12.22 -5.10 18.54
C MET A 1 11.46 -4.45 17.90
N GLU A 2 11.46 -4.20 17.40
CA GLU A 2 10.98 -3.65 17.04
C GLU A 2 9.99 -3.28 16.25
N GLN A 3 9.58 -2.92 16.31
CA GLN A 3 8.35 -2.48 15.67
C GLN A 3 8.54 -1.20 14.91
N LYS A 4 9.67 -1.07 14.37
CA LYS A 4 9.99 0.14 13.63
C LYS A 4 9.10 0.33 12.44
N ASP A 5 8.65 -0.76 11.86
CA ASP A 5 7.85 -0.68 10.64
C ASP A 5 6.51 -0.02 10.88
N ASP A 6 6.00 -0.09 12.10
CA ASP A 6 4.70 0.48 12.40
C ASP A 6 4.68 1.99 12.23
N LYS A 7 5.82 2.62 12.38
CA LYS A 7 5.89 4.07 12.24
C LYS A 7 5.75 4.53 10.81
N ASN A 8 5.94 3.62 9.87
CA ASN A 8 5.92 3.96 8.46
C ASN A 8 4.68 3.44 7.76
N ILE A 9 3.66 3.09 8.51
CA ILE A 9 2.43 2.58 7.92
C ILE A 9 1.42 3.71 7.81
N ALA A 10 0.84 3.85 6.64
CA ALA A 10 -0.21 4.83 6.39
C ALA A 10 -1.43 4.12 5.84
N SER A 11 -2.60 4.55 6.26
CA SER A 11 -3.84 4.03 5.73
C SER A 11 -4.29 4.91 4.58
N GLY A 12 -4.85 4.31 3.56
CA GLY A 12 -5.31 5.08 2.41
C GLY A 12 -6.34 4.33 1.60
N ILE A 13 -6.74 4.98 0.52
CA ILE A 13 -7.75 4.46 -0.40
C ILE A 13 -7.09 4.26 -1.75
N VAL A 14 -7.30 3.11 -2.35
CA VAL A 14 -6.78 2.83 -3.69
C VAL A 14 -7.54 3.67 -4.69
N THR A 15 -6.84 4.52 -5.42
CA THR A 15 -7.47 5.39 -6.40
C THR A 15 -7.30 4.91 -7.83
N GLU A 16 -6.29 4.09 -8.09
CA GLU A 16 -6.04 3.64 -9.45
C GLU A 16 -5.30 2.31 -9.42
N SER A 17 -5.66 1.44 -10.34
CA SER A 17 -4.97 0.17 -10.55
C SER A 17 -4.19 0.29 -11.85
N LEU A 18 -2.90 0.06 -11.78
CA LEU A 18 -2.00 0.24 -12.91
C LEU A 18 -1.50 -1.10 -13.42
N PRO A 19 -0.94 -1.14 -14.63
CA PRO A 19 -0.30 -2.36 -15.11
C PRO A 19 0.83 -2.78 -14.19
N ASN A 20 1.21 -4.04 -14.27
CA ASN A 20 2.30 -4.62 -13.47
C ASN A 20 1.99 -4.68 -11.98
N ALA A 21 0.70 -4.82 -11.66
CA ALA A 21 0.26 -5.00 -10.27
C ALA A 21 0.69 -3.84 -9.36
N LEU A 22 0.65 -2.62 -9.89
CA LEU A 22 0.91 -1.43 -9.12
C LEU A 22 -0.41 -0.70 -8.86
N PHE A 23 -0.42 0.06 -7.76
CA PHE A 23 -1.62 0.78 -7.34
C PHE A 23 -1.24 2.17 -6.87
N ARG A 24 -2.10 3.12 -7.16
CA ARG A 24 -1.99 4.44 -6.56
C ARG A 24 -2.89 4.48 -5.35
N VAL A 25 -2.32 4.85 -4.22
CA VAL A 25 -3.03 4.90 -2.95
C VAL A 25 -2.97 6.31 -2.41
N ASP A 26 -4.14 6.90 -2.18
CA ASP A 26 -4.25 8.23 -1.60
C ASP A 26 -4.22 8.08 -0.09
N ILE A 27 -3.14 8.53 0.53
CA ILE A 27 -2.97 8.42 1.98
C ILE A 27 -3.33 9.72 2.70
N GLY A 28 -3.94 10.68 1.99
CA GLY A 28 -4.35 11.94 2.59
C GLY A 28 -3.33 13.03 2.33
N GLU A 29 -3.74 14.27 2.62
CA GLU A 29 -2.87 15.43 2.50
C GLU A 29 -2.27 15.58 1.10
N ASN A 30 -3.05 15.22 0.10
CA ASN A 30 -2.63 15.31 -1.30
C ASN A 30 -1.43 14.43 -1.62
N LYS A 31 -1.27 13.35 -0.88
CA LYS A 31 -0.17 12.42 -1.13
C LYS A 31 -0.69 11.14 -1.74
N ILE A 32 -0.14 10.81 -2.91
CA ILE A 32 -0.46 9.58 -3.61
C ILE A 32 0.80 8.73 -3.63
N ILE A 33 0.71 7.52 -3.13
CA ILE A 33 1.85 6.62 -3.05
C ILE A 33 1.68 5.50 -4.06
N LEU A 34 2.67 5.35 -4.93
CA LEU A 34 2.69 4.23 -5.87
C LEU A 34 3.10 3.00 -5.07
N SER A 35 2.28 1.96 -5.13
CA SER A 35 2.41 0.84 -4.20
C SER A 35 2.29 -0.49 -4.93
N TYR A 36 2.85 -1.53 -4.33
CA TYR A 36 2.72 -2.90 -4.82
C TYR A 36 2.25 -3.80 -3.67
N LEU A 37 1.73 -4.97 -4.02
CA LEU A 37 1.25 -5.89 -3.01
C LEU A 37 2.41 -6.56 -2.30
N SER A 38 2.28 -6.76 -0.99
CA SER A 38 3.27 -7.53 -0.25
C SER A 38 3.27 -8.97 -0.74
N GLY A 39 4.37 -9.67 -0.48
CA GLY A 39 4.47 -11.07 -0.86
C GLY A 39 3.38 -11.90 -0.24
N LYS A 40 3.04 -11.62 1.01
CA LYS A 40 1.99 -12.36 1.69
C LYS A 40 0.64 -12.20 1.01
N MET A 41 0.33 -10.98 0.58
CA MET A 41 -0.94 -10.74 -0.10
C MET A 41 -0.98 -11.43 -1.46
N ARG A 42 0.15 -11.50 -2.15
CA ARG A 42 0.21 -12.22 -3.41
C ARG A 42 0.01 -13.71 -3.22
N ILE A 43 0.66 -14.28 -2.21
CA ILE A 43 0.55 -15.70 -1.92
C ILE A 43 -0.89 -16.07 -1.62
N HIS A 44 -1.57 -15.24 -0.86
CA HIS A 44 -2.96 -15.50 -0.49
C HIS A 44 -3.95 -15.00 -1.54
N ARG A 45 -3.45 -14.46 -2.64
CA ARG A 45 -4.28 -14.01 -3.77
C ARG A 45 -5.33 -13.01 -3.34
N ILE A 46 -4.95 -12.13 -2.43
CA ILE A 46 -5.85 -11.10 -1.98
C ILE A 46 -5.99 -10.06 -3.08
N LYS A 47 -7.22 -9.83 -3.51
CA LYS A 47 -7.50 -8.92 -4.60
C LYS A 47 -7.75 -7.53 -4.06
N VAL A 48 -7.05 -6.55 -4.63
CA VAL A 48 -7.20 -5.16 -4.23
C VAL A 48 -7.85 -4.41 -5.40
N LEU A 49 -8.90 -3.67 -5.11
CA LEU A 49 -9.67 -2.95 -6.12
C LEU A 49 -9.67 -1.47 -5.82
N VAL A 50 -9.92 -0.67 -6.86
CA VAL A 50 -10.08 0.77 -6.70
C VAL A 50 -11.22 1.01 -5.71
N GLY A 51 -10.96 1.88 -4.74
CA GLY A 51 -11.92 2.16 -3.69
C GLY A 51 -11.67 1.41 -2.39
N ASP A 52 -10.82 0.39 -2.42
CA ASP A 52 -10.51 -0.37 -1.21
C ASP A 52 -9.68 0.46 -0.24
N SER A 53 -9.93 0.25 1.04
CA SER A 53 -9.10 0.81 2.10
C SER A 53 -7.95 -0.15 2.37
N VAL A 54 -6.75 0.38 2.40
CA VAL A 54 -5.56 -0.45 2.59
C VAL A 54 -4.59 0.23 3.54
N ASP A 55 -3.71 -0.60 4.12
CA ASP A 55 -2.55 -0.09 4.83
C ASP A 55 -1.33 -0.26 3.95
N VAL A 56 -0.52 0.78 3.89
CA VAL A 56 0.68 0.81 3.07
C VAL A 56 1.89 1.03 3.96
N LEU A 57 2.87 0.16 3.83
CA LEU A 57 4.16 0.35 4.48
C LEU A 57 4.98 1.25 3.59
N LEU A 58 5.32 2.44 4.10
CA LEU A 58 6.04 3.44 3.33
C LEU A 58 7.53 3.17 3.36
N ASP A 59 8.18 3.51 2.25
CA ASP A 59 9.63 3.41 2.17
C ASP A 59 10.21 4.70 2.73
N PRO A 60 11.06 4.63 3.76
CA PRO A 60 11.65 5.84 4.32
C PRO A 60 12.54 6.61 3.34
N TYR A 61 12.93 5.97 2.26
CA TYR A 61 13.77 6.60 1.25
C TYR A 61 13.00 7.11 0.05
N GLY A 62 11.68 7.10 0.13
CA GLY A 62 10.86 7.67 -0.93
C GLY A 62 10.53 6.73 -2.06
N GLY A 63 10.80 5.45 -1.88
CA GLY A 63 10.45 4.47 -2.90
C GLY A 63 8.99 4.09 -2.87
N LYS A 64 8.64 3.02 -3.60
CA LYS A 64 7.27 2.55 -3.66
C LYS A 64 6.82 2.03 -2.30
N GLY A 65 5.54 2.19 -2.02
CA GLY A 65 4.94 1.61 -0.84
C GLY A 65 4.62 0.15 -1.04
N ARG A 66 4.38 -0.53 0.07
CA ARG A 66 3.98 -1.93 0.05
C ARG A 66 2.62 -2.05 0.72
N ILE A 67 1.65 -2.55 -0.03
CA ILE A 67 0.32 -2.77 0.55
C ILE A 67 0.38 -4.03 1.39
N ILE A 68 0.13 -3.88 2.69
CA ILE A 68 0.29 -4.98 3.63
C ILE A 68 -1.03 -5.49 4.18
N LYS A 69 -2.10 -4.73 4.00
CA LYS A 69 -3.40 -5.13 4.51
C LYS A 69 -4.50 -4.45 3.72
N ARG A 70 -5.59 -5.16 3.52
CA ARG A 70 -6.79 -4.64 2.89
C ARG A 70 -7.96 -4.78 3.85
N TYR A 71 -8.77 -3.77 3.97
CA TYR A 71 -9.95 -3.80 4.84
C TYR A 71 -11.25 -4.09 4.07
#